data_3d71fa3fafd11414d8d8e3c74639b1c5
#
_entry.id   3d71fa3fafd11414d8d8e3c74639b1c5
#
_cell.length_a   1.000
_cell.length_b   1.000
_cell.length_c   1.000
_cell.angle_alpha   90.00
_cell.angle_beta   90.00
_cell.angle_gamma   90.00
#
_symmetry.space_group_name_H-M   'P 1'
#
loop_
_entity.id
_entity.type
_entity.pdbx_description
1 polymer ?
#
loop_
_entity_poly.entity_id
_entity_poly.type
_entity_poly.pdbx_seq_one_letter_code
_entity_poly.pdbx_strand_id
1 'polypeptide(L)'
;MDLSKSGIVYSTNKYINTGQVTLPPQQQDLRVHLVRIGGGKTVTVVVGFVGNENDLEVLGKQLKQKCGVGGSVKEGEILLQGDHRDKVLAMLIKSNYKAKKAGG
;
A
#
# COMPACT_ATOMS: atom_id res chain seq x y z
N MET A 1 12.26 -19.27 22.09
CA MET A 1 11.70 -19.00 21.84
C MET A 1 11.64 -18.92 21.37
N ASP A 2 11.58 -19.18 21.26
CA ASP A 2 11.05 -19.05 20.82
C ASP A 2 11.01 -18.97 20.23
N LEU A 3 11.17 -19.31 20.06
CA LEU A 3 10.72 -19.16 19.58
C LEU A 3 10.62 -19.11 19.22
N SER A 4 10.72 -19.40 19.25
CA SER A 4 10.12 -19.16 19.04
C SER A 4 10.04 -19.08 19.03
N LYS A 5 10.16 -19.40 19.25
CA LYS A 5 9.73 -19.16 19.21
C LYS A 5 9.57 -18.79 18.92
N SER A 6 9.61 -19.15 18.87
CA SER A 6 9.01 -18.75 18.37
C SER A 6 9.00 -18.40 17.97
N GLY A 7 8.95 -18.57 17.95
CA GLY A 7 8.44 -18.15 17.24
C GLY A 7 8.54 -18.04 16.75
N ILE A 8 8.21 -18.26 16.38
CA ILE A 8 8.02 -18.07 15.60
C ILE A 8 7.81 -18.18 14.92
N VAL A 9 7.47 -18.42 14.57
CA VAL A 9 6.96 -18.43 13.80
C VAL A 9 6.71 -18.43 13.00
N TYR A 10 6.47 -18.59 12.33
CA TYR A 10 6.27 -18.41 11.46
C TYR A 10 5.58 -18.22 10.72
N SER A 11 5.05 -18.04 11.20
CA SER A 11 4.15 -17.63 10.18
C SER A 11 4.77 -17.44 8.82
N THR A 12 4.19 -17.93 7.87
CA THR A 12 4.74 -17.77 6.56
C THR A 12 4.06 -16.69 5.77
N ASN A 13 3.11 -16.04 6.31
CA ASN A 13 2.43 -14.99 5.59
C ASN A 13 3.31 -13.77 5.51
N LYS A 14 3.76 -13.46 4.32
CA LYS A 14 4.70 -12.39 4.12
C LYS A 14 4.09 -11.01 4.30
N TYR A 15 2.78 -10.91 4.37
CA TYR A 15 2.14 -9.60 4.56
C TYR A 15 1.91 -9.27 6.00
N ILE A 16 1.99 -10.24 6.87
CA ILE A 16 1.74 -10.03 8.27
C ILE A 16 3.01 -10.33 9.00
N ASN A 17 3.90 -9.42 8.90
CA ASN A 17 5.16 -9.57 9.57
C ASN A 17 5.25 -8.58 10.68
N THR A 18 4.97 -9.04 11.87
CA THR A 18 5.11 -8.20 13.03
C THR A 18 6.55 -7.91 13.20
N GLY A 19 7.38 -7.80 12.79
CA GLY A 19 8.77 -7.47 12.95
C GLY A 19 9.42 -7.04 11.65
N GLN A 20 8.67 -7.05 10.59
CA GLN A 20 9.25 -6.66 9.33
C GLN A 20 9.57 -5.17 9.32
N VAL A 21 10.77 -4.85 8.86
CA VAL A 21 11.20 -3.47 8.72
C VAL A 21 10.64 -2.90 7.44
N THR A 22 10.04 -1.73 7.53
CA THR A 22 9.56 -1.02 6.36
C THR A 22 10.73 -0.44 5.60
N LEU A 23 10.79 -0.70 4.31
CA LEU A 23 11.84 -0.11 3.48
C LEU A 23 11.66 1.40 3.41
N PRO A 24 12.77 2.16 3.36
CA PRO A 24 12.65 3.60 3.14
C PRO A 24 12.00 3.90 1.80
N PRO A 25 11.41 5.09 1.65
CA PRO A 25 10.67 5.41 0.43
C PRO A 25 11.44 5.18 -0.86
N GLN A 26 12.71 5.50 -0.90
CA GLN A 26 13.51 5.35 -2.12
C GLN A 26 13.72 3.89 -2.51
N GLN A 27 13.52 2.96 -1.58
CA GLN A 27 13.68 1.54 -1.85
C GLN A 27 12.35 0.85 -2.11
N GLN A 28 11.25 1.55 -2.00
CA GLN A 28 9.96 1.01 -2.36
C GLN A 28 9.82 1.00 -3.88
N ASP A 29 9.03 0.07 -4.39
CA ASP A 29 8.71 0.02 -5.82
C ASP A 29 7.21 -0.09 -5.93
N LEU A 30 6.55 1.05 -5.77
CA LEU A 30 5.11 1.08 -5.72
C LEU A 30 4.50 1.18 -7.11
N ARG A 31 3.37 0.53 -7.28
CA ARG A 31 2.63 0.56 -8.53
C ARG A 31 1.23 1.05 -8.27
N VAL A 32 0.76 1.95 -9.11
CA VAL A 32 -0.57 2.54 -8.97
C VAL A 32 -1.42 2.04 -10.13
N HIS A 33 -2.45 1.29 -9.79
CA HIS A 33 -3.36 0.68 -10.77
C HIS A 33 -4.73 1.29 -10.68
N LEU A 34 -5.49 1.14 -11.76
CA LEU A 34 -6.91 1.45 -11.74
C LEU A 34 -7.67 0.16 -11.96
N VAL A 35 -8.60 -0.13 -11.06
CA VAL A 35 -9.46 -1.30 -11.17
C VAL A 35 -10.88 -0.82 -11.37
N ARG A 36 -11.57 -1.39 -12.36
CA ARG A 36 -12.96 -1.07 -12.61
C ARG A 36 -13.84 -2.10 -11.95
N ILE A 37 -14.79 -1.63 -11.18
CA ILE A 37 -15.76 -2.50 -10.55
C ILE A 37 -17.14 -2.17 -11.14
N GLY A 38 -18.12 -3.01 -10.91
CA GLY A 38 -19.42 -2.85 -11.53
C GLY A 38 -20.06 -1.48 -11.29
N GLY A 39 -20.98 -1.10 -12.15
CA GLY A 39 -21.71 0.14 -11.99
C GLY A 39 -20.95 1.39 -12.39
N GLY A 40 -19.92 1.24 -13.19
CA GLY A 40 -19.12 2.39 -13.63
C GLY A 40 -18.18 2.94 -12.58
N LYS A 41 -17.99 2.22 -11.49
CA LYS A 41 -17.13 2.66 -10.41
C LYS A 41 -15.70 2.21 -10.65
N THR A 42 -14.77 2.99 -10.15
CA THR A 42 -13.36 2.67 -10.24
C THR A 42 -12.71 2.75 -8.88
N VAL A 43 -11.59 2.07 -8.74
CA VAL A 43 -10.80 2.06 -7.51
C VAL A 43 -9.34 2.22 -7.89
N THR A 44 -8.66 3.13 -7.23
CA THR A 44 -7.22 3.28 -7.38
C THR A 44 -6.54 2.36 -6.37
N VAL A 45 -5.64 1.51 -6.83
CA VAL A 45 -4.99 0.51 -5.99
C VAL A 45 -3.49 0.74 -6.01
N VAL A 46 -2.89 0.82 -4.83
CA VAL A 46 -1.43 0.94 -4.69
C VAL A 46 -0.90 -0.39 -4.19
N VAL A 47 0.03 -0.96 -4.94
CA VAL A 47 0.61 -2.26 -4.61
C VAL A 47 2.13 -2.15 -4.52
N GLY A 48 2.76 -3.16 -3.98
CA GLY A 48 4.21 -3.25 -3.95
C GLY A 48 4.86 -2.73 -2.69
N PHE A 49 4.07 -2.33 -1.70
CA PHE A 49 4.64 -1.82 -0.46
C PHE A 49 5.34 -2.95 0.31
N VAL A 50 6.56 -2.67 0.74
CA VAL A 50 7.35 -3.60 1.56
C VAL A 50 7.52 -2.98 2.93
N GLY A 51 6.92 -3.59 3.94
CA GLY A 51 7.00 -3.08 5.29
C GLY A 51 5.93 -3.69 6.17
N ASN A 52 5.81 -3.17 7.38
CA ASN A 52 4.82 -3.67 8.30
C ASN A 52 3.45 -3.06 8.00
N GLU A 53 2.43 -3.71 8.51
CA GLU A 53 1.06 -3.33 8.23
C GLU A 53 0.73 -1.95 8.78
N ASN A 54 1.30 -1.62 9.92
CA ASN A 54 1.06 -0.32 10.54
C ASN A 54 1.51 0.83 9.64
N ASP A 55 2.69 0.69 9.06
CA ASP A 55 3.21 1.73 8.18
C ASP A 55 2.40 1.83 6.90
N LEU A 56 1.92 0.69 6.40
CA LEU A 56 1.06 0.69 5.24
C LEU A 56 -0.25 1.42 5.53
N GLU A 57 -0.81 1.21 6.70
CA GLU A 57 -2.04 1.90 7.09
C GLU A 57 -1.84 3.39 7.21
N VAL A 58 -0.70 3.81 7.74
CA VAL A 58 -0.39 5.23 7.84
C VAL A 58 -0.32 5.85 6.45
N LEU A 59 0.36 5.19 5.52
CA LEU A 59 0.43 5.68 4.15
C LEU A 59 -0.95 5.75 3.51
N GLY A 60 -1.75 4.70 3.68
CA GLY A 60 -3.10 4.68 3.16
C GLY A 60 -3.96 5.81 3.68
N LYS A 61 -3.83 6.09 4.96
CA LYS A 61 -4.57 7.19 5.58
C LYS A 61 -4.17 8.53 5.00
N GLN A 62 -2.87 8.74 4.79
CA GLN A 62 -2.39 9.96 4.19
C GLN A 62 -2.94 10.14 2.77
N LEU A 63 -2.94 9.06 1.99
CA LEU A 63 -3.45 9.13 0.64
C LEU A 63 -4.95 9.42 0.62
N LYS A 64 -5.70 8.79 1.51
CA LYS A 64 -7.14 9.05 1.60
C LYS A 64 -7.41 10.52 1.92
N GLN A 65 -6.68 11.07 2.86
CA GLN A 65 -6.86 12.45 3.25
C GLN A 65 -6.54 13.41 2.12
N LYS A 66 -5.46 13.16 1.41
CA LYS A 66 -5.05 14.05 0.32
C LYS A 66 -5.99 13.98 -0.87
N CYS A 67 -6.53 12.81 -1.14
CA CYS A 67 -7.49 12.67 -2.23
C CYS A 67 -8.90 13.04 -1.82
N GLY A 68 -9.15 13.13 -0.53
CA GLY A 68 -10.49 13.44 -0.04
C GLY A 68 -11.50 12.36 -0.31
N VAL A 69 -11.08 11.11 -0.29
CA VAL A 69 -11.97 9.99 -0.63
C VAL A 69 -11.87 8.90 0.42
N GLY A 70 -12.83 7.99 0.38
CA GLY A 70 -12.79 6.80 1.20
C GLY A 70 -11.89 5.75 0.59
N GLY A 71 -11.55 4.77 1.40
CA GLY A 71 -10.73 3.67 0.94
C GLY A 71 -10.42 2.74 2.07
N SER A 72 -9.60 1.75 1.78
CA SER A 72 -9.21 0.78 2.78
C SER A 72 -7.82 0.26 2.49
N VAL A 73 -7.24 -0.40 3.49
CA VAL A 73 -5.95 -1.06 3.35
C VAL A 73 -6.18 -2.51 3.71
N LYS A 74 -5.81 -3.41 2.81
CA LYS A 74 -5.92 -4.84 3.08
C LYS A 74 -4.98 -5.63 2.18
N GLU A 75 -4.51 -6.72 2.68
CA GLU A 75 -3.67 -7.65 1.93
C GLU A 75 -2.46 -6.96 1.29
N GLY A 76 -1.89 -6.01 2.01
CA GLY A 76 -0.70 -5.32 1.53
C GLY A 76 -0.97 -4.27 0.47
N GLU A 77 -2.23 -3.92 0.24
CA GLU A 77 -2.61 -2.96 -0.78
C GLU A 77 -3.42 -1.82 -0.21
N ILE A 78 -3.30 -0.66 -0.83
CA ILE A 78 -4.12 0.50 -0.49
C ILE A 78 -5.14 0.69 -1.59
N LEU A 79 -6.42 0.79 -1.19
CA LEU A 79 -7.52 0.98 -2.13
C LEU A 79 -8.16 2.33 -1.87
N LEU A 80 -8.35 3.11 -2.93
CA LEU A 80 -8.97 4.42 -2.86
C LEU A 80 -10.14 4.47 -3.83
N GLN A 81 -11.26 4.98 -3.37
CA GLN A 81 -12.44 5.08 -4.24
C GLN A 81 -12.23 6.13 -5.30
N GLY A 82 -12.49 5.76 -6.55
CA GLY A 82 -12.38 6.66 -7.68
C GLY A 82 -11.05 6.54 -8.41
N ASP A 83 -10.88 7.34 -9.45
CA ASP A 83 -9.65 7.37 -10.23
C ASP A 83 -8.79 8.53 -9.76
N HIS A 84 -7.77 8.22 -8.99
CA HIS A 84 -6.86 9.20 -8.43
C HIS A 84 -5.41 8.86 -8.72
N ARG A 85 -5.18 8.12 -9.82
CA ARG A 85 -3.84 7.61 -10.13
C ARG A 85 -2.81 8.73 -10.21
N ASP A 86 -3.10 9.78 -10.95
CA ASP A 86 -2.12 10.85 -11.13
C ASP A 86 -1.83 11.57 -9.82
N LYS A 87 -2.87 11.82 -9.06
CA LYS A 87 -2.71 12.51 -7.78
C LYS A 87 -1.92 11.67 -6.78
N VAL A 88 -2.25 10.38 -6.71
CA VAL A 88 -1.54 9.46 -5.83
C VAL A 88 -0.08 9.34 -6.24
N LEU A 89 0.16 9.19 -7.54
CA LEU A 89 1.52 9.08 -8.04
C LEU A 89 2.34 10.32 -7.68
N ALA A 90 1.77 11.50 -7.91
CA ALA A 90 2.45 12.74 -7.60
C ALA A 90 2.78 12.84 -6.11
N MET A 91 1.85 12.43 -5.25
CA MET A 91 2.09 12.46 -3.81
C MET A 91 3.21 11.51 -3.40
N LEU A 92 3.20 10.31 -3.97
CA LEU A 92 4.22 9.31 -3.64
C LEU A 92 5.59 9.80 -4.06
N ILE A 93 5.70 10.35 -5.25
CA ILE A 93 6.98 10.87 -5.75
C ILE A 93 7.44 12.05 -4.91
N LYS A 94 6.52 12.93 -4.54
CA LYS A 94 6.85 14.07 -3.70
C LYS A 94 7.37 13.64 -2.34
N SER A 95 6.92 12.49 -1.86
CA SER A 95 7.37 11.94 -0.59
C SER A 95 8.58 11.02 -0.75
N ASN A 96 9.24 11.10 -1.89
CA ASN A 96 10.46 10.35 -2.20
C ASN A 96 10.24 8.85 -2.38
N TYR A 97 9.02 8.44 -2.62
CA TYR A 97 8.75 7.04 -2.96
C TYR A 97 9.07 6.81 -4.42
N LYS A 98 9.60 5.64 -4.69
CA LYS A 98 9.75 5.17 -6.06
C LYS A 98 8.42 4.56 -6.48
N ALA A 99 7.76 5.18 -7.41
CA ALA A 99 6.40 4.77 -7.79
C ALA A 99 6.15 5.07 -9.26
N LYS A 100 5.26 4.29 -9.86
CA LYS A 100 4.85 4.51 -11.24
C LYS A 100 3.45 3.98 -11.45
N LYS A 101 2.79 4.47 -12.49
CA LYS A 101 1.51 3.92 -12.90
C LYS A 101 1.73 2.59 -13.60
N ALA A 102 0.86 1.64 -13.34
CA ALA A 102 0.93 0.33 -13.95
C ALA A 102 -0.45 -0.10 -14.38
N GLY A 103 -0.51 -0.76 -15.51
CA GLY A 103 -1.76 -1.26 -16.02
C GLY A 103 -2.60 -0.17 -16.66
N GLY A 104 -3.77 -0.52 -16.96
CA GLY A 104 -4.66 0.23 -17.75
C GLY A 104 -4.98 1.68 -17.48
#